data_6a2c729c34884c927e6a7517f0c9ba88
#
_entry.id   6a2c729c34884c927e6a7517f0c9ba88
#
_cell.length_a   1.000
_cell.length_b   1.000
_cell.length_c   1.000
_cell.angle_alpha   90.00
_cell.angle_beta   90.00
_cell.angle_gamma   90.00
#
_symmetry.space_group_name_H-M   'P 1'
#
loop_
_entity.id
_entity.type
_entity.pdbx_description
1 polymer ?
#
loop_
_entity_poly.entity_id
_entity_poly.type
_entity_poly.pdbx_seq_one_letter_code
_entity_poly.pdbx_strand_id
1 'polypeptide(L)'
;MRLKGKHIGFGLTGSHCTYDQVVPQIQTLIDEGAKVTAFVTYTVKNTVTKFGDGRDWVKKVEEITGHEVIDSIVKAEPFGPKTPLDCMVIAPLTGKSLSKFANAMTDSPPLMAAKATLRNRRPVVLGISTNDALGLNAVNIAKLLVAKHVYFIPFGQDDPFKKPTSLVARMEAMCDTVVFAINGEQLQPLLVEKFRD
;
A
#
# COMPACT_ATOMS: atom_id res chain seq x y z
N MET A 1 12.29 11.30 14.43
CA MET A 1 12.53 10.54 13.17
C MET A 1 12.58 9.04 13.49
N ARG A 2 11.40 8.44 13.56
CA ARG A 2 11.21 7.02 13.94
C ARG A 2 11.64 6.02 12.86
N LEU A 3 11.76 6.49 11.60
CA LEU A 3 12.16 5.67 10.43
C LEU A 3 13.54 6.02 9.89
N LYS A 4 14.38 6.69 10.69
CA LYS A 4 15.73 7.09 10.27
C LYS A 4 16.54 5.89 9.79
N GLY A 5 17.06 6.00 8.56
CA GLY A 5 17.88 4.95 7.94
C GLY A 5 17.09 3.74 7.40
N LYS A 6 15.75 3.77 7.44
CA LYS A 6 14.90 2.72 6.87
C LYS A 6 14.63 2.98 5.39
N HIS A 7 14.60 1.92 4.60
CA HIS A 7 14.23 1.94 3.19
C HIS A 7 12.84 1.35 3.03
N ILE A 8 11.87 2.20 2.70
CA ILE A 8 10.46 1.84 2.55
C ILE A 8 10.09 1.77 1.07
N GLY A 9 9.57 0.64 0.63
CA GLY A 9 8.89 0.54 -0.65
C GLY A 9 7.46 1.04 -0.54
N PHE A 10 6.98 1.80 -1.52
CA PHE A 10 5.64 2.34 -1.54
C PHE A 10 4.93 1.98 -2.84
N GLY A 11 3.97 1.08 -2.79
CA GLY A 11 3.21 0.57 -3.92
C GLY A 11 1.87 1.26 -4.09
N LEU A 12 1.66 1.91 -5.24
CA LEU A 12 0.37 2.47 -5.63
C LEU A 12 -0.38 1.51 -6.56
N THR A 13 -1.68 1.31 -6.29
CA THR A 13 -2.59 0.57 -7.18
C THR A 13 -3.77 1.44 -7.62
N GLY A 14 -4.62 0.96 -8.53
CA GLY A 14 -5.54 1.77 -9.30
C GLY A 14 -6.77 2.35 -8.58
N SER A 15 -6.75 2.58 -7.27
CA SER A 15 -7.84 3.26 -6.54
C SER A 15 -7.61 4.77 -6.51
N HIS A 16 -7.82 5.45 -7.64
CA HIS A 16 -7.53 6.86 -7.84
C HIS A 16 -8.31 7.79 -6.89
N CYS A 17 -9.48 7.37 -6.43
CA CYS A 17 -10.32 8.16 -5.51
C CYS A 17 -9.72 8.36 -4.11
N THR A 18 -8.66 7.65 -3.77
CA THR A 18 -7.98 7.75 -2.46
C THR A 18 -6.58 8.34 -2.54
N TYR A 19 -6.10 8.73 -3.72
CA TYR A 19 -4.74 9.27 -3.86
C TYR A 19 -4.51 10.55 -3.08
N ASP A 20 -5.52 11.41 -2.96
CA ASP A 20 -5.44 12.63 -2.14
C ASP A 20 -5.12 12.34 -0.67
N GLN A 21 -5.55 11.18 -0.16
CA GLN A 21 -5.28 10.75 1.22
C GLN A 21 -3.96 9.99 1.33
N VAL A 22 -3.57 9.27 0.28
CA VAL A 22 -2.41 8.36 0.26
C VAL A 22 -1.11 9.08 -0.06
N VAL A 23 -1.10 9.90 -1.12
CA VAL A 23 0.14 10.52 -1.61
C VAL A 23 0.82 11.41 -0.57
N PRO A 24 0.10 12.21 0.26
CA PRO A 24 0.73 12.97 1.33
C PRO A 24 1.44 12.09 2.38
N GLN A 25 1.02 10.83 2.56
CA GLN A 25 1.65 9.93 3.52
C GLN A 25 3.08 9.51 3.10
N ILE A 26 3.41 9.61 1.81
CA ILE A 26 4.79 9.41 1.33
C ILE A 26 5.70 10.48 1.96
N GLN A 27 5.26 11.74 1.97
CA GLN A 27 6.01 12.82 2.59
C GLN A 27 6.15 12.59 4.10
N THR A 28 5.09 12.15 4.78
CA THR A 28 5.14 11.81 6.21
C THR A 28 6.19 10.75 6.52
N LEU A 29 6.32 9.71 5.69
CA LEU A 29 7.37 8.69 5.86
C LEU A 29 8.78 9.29 5.68
N ILE A 30 8.96 10.18 4.71
CA ILE A 30 10.23 10.88 4.44
C ILE A 30 10.58 11.81 5.62
N ASP A 31 9.63 12.57 6.13
CA ASP A 31 9.81 13.48 7.28
C ASP A 31 10.21 12.71 8.55
N GLU A 32 9.77 11.46 8.68
CA GLU A 32 10.21 10.54 9.74
C GLU A 32 11.56 9.87 9.47
N GLY A 33 12.25 10.27 8.40
CA GLY A 33 13.63 9.88 8.09
C GLY A 33 13.77 8.65 7.21
N ALA A 34 12.69 8.16 6.60
CA ALA A 34 12.77 7.05 5.66
C ALA A 34 13.29 7.49 4.28
N LYS A 35 14.03 6.60 3.62
CA LYS A 35 14.19 6.62 2.17
C LYS A 35 12.97 5.90 1.57
N VAL A 36 12.27 6.53 0.63
CA VAL A 36 11.09 5.93 -0.01
C VAL A 36 11.37 5.68 -1.48
N THR A 37 11.07 4.46 -1.95
CA THR A 37 11.05 4.09 -3.38
C THR A 37 9.63 3.73 -3.77
N ALA A 38 9.08 4.41 -4.77
CA ALA A 38 7.71 4.20 -5.22
C ALA A 38 7.62 3.16 -6.35
N PHE A 39 6.60 2.31 -6.28
CA PHE A 39 6.25 1.28 -7.26
C PHE A 39 4.84 1.52 -7.73
N VAL A 40 4.58 1.44 -9.02
CA VAL A 40 3.25 1.68 -9.58
C VAL A 40 2.77 0.52 -10.44
N THR A 41 1.47 0.23 -10.39
CA THR A 41 0.88 -0.70 -11.35
C THR A 41 0.68 -0.01 -12.70
N TYR A 42 0.53 -0.79 -13.76
CA TYR A 42 0.20 -0.28 -15.10
C TYR A 42 -1.03 0.64 -15.09
N THR A 43 -2.06 0.27 -14.34
CA THR A 43 -3.31 1.05 -14.22
C THR A 43 -3.06 2.45 -13.64
N VAL A 44 -2.16 2.60 -12.66
CA VAL A 44 -1.83 3.91 -12.08
C VAL A 44 -1.32 4.86 -13.14
N LYS A 45 -0.36 4.41 -13.95
CA LYS A 45 0.34 5.25 -14.92
C LYS A 45 -0.50 5.56 -16.17
N ASN A 46 -1.36 4.62 -16.60
CA ASN A 46 -1.97 4.64 -17.92
C ASN A 46 -3.48 4.86 -17.92
N THR A 47 -4.06 5.33 -16.81
CA THR A 47 -5.51 5.55 -16.71
C THR A 47 -5.82 7.01 -16.41
N VAL A 48 -6.70 7.59 -17.21
CA VAL A 48 -7.33 8.90 -16.95
C VAL A 48 -8.67 8.65 -16.31
N THR A 49 -8.92 9.28 -15.16
CA THR A 49 -10.17 9.18 -14.41
C THR A 49 -10.73 10.57 -14.12
N LYS A 50 -11.94 10.63 -13.55
CA LYS A 50 -12.48 11.90 -13.02
C LYS A 50 -11.65 12.48 -11.86
N PHE A 51 -10.72 11.71 -11.29
CA PHE A 51 -9.79 12.13 -10.22
C PHE A 51 -8.43 12.57 -10.76
N GLY A 52 -8.28 12.70 -12.08
CA GLY A 52 -7.06 13.16 -12.75
C GLY A 52 -6.42 12.12 -13.66
N ASP A 53 -5.35 12.53 -14.32
CA ASP A 53 -4.49 11.68 -15.13
C ASP A 53 -3.50 10.93 -14.23
N GLY A 54 -3.36 9.64 -14.44
CA GLY A 54 -2.41 8.82 -13.69
C GLY A 54 -0.95 9.29 -13.83
N ARG A 55 -0.60 9.88 -14.98
CA ARG A 55 0.73 10.46 -15.21
C ARG A 55 1.04 11.65 -14.30
N ASP A 56 0.03 12.48 -14.00
CA ASP A 56 0.20 13.61 -13.09
C ASP A 56 0.44 13.12 -11.66
N TRP A 57 -0.28 12.06 -11.26
CA TRP A 57 -0.05 11.41 -9.97
C TRP A 57 1.35 10.78 -9.86
N VAL A 58 1.81 10.10 -10.93
CA VAL A 58 3.17 9.56 -10.99
C VAL A 58 4.21 10.68 -10.83
N LYS A 59 4.07 11.76 -11.60
CA LYS A 59 4.97 12.93 -11.52
C LYS A 59 5.02 13.51 -10.11
N LYS A 60 3.87 13.69 -9.45
CA LYS A 60 3.79 14.17 -8.07
C LYS A 60 4.53 13.25 -7.09
N VAL A 61 4.41 11.93 -7.27
CA VAL A 61 5.12 10.96 -6.44
C VAL A 61 6.63 11.02 -6.68
N GLU A 62 7.07 11.19 -7.92
CA GLU A 62 8.49 11.35 -8.28
C GLU A 62 9.07 12.66 -7.70
N GLU A 63 8.31 13.74 -7.70
CA GLU A 63 8.71 15.01 -7.07
C GLU A 63 8.88 14.85 -5.55
N ILE A 64 7.98 14.12 -4.88
CA ILE A 64 8.05 13.87 -3.43
C ILE A 64 9.22 12.94 -3.07
N THR A 65 9.42 11.87 -3.82
CA THR A 65 10.46 10.87 -3.53
C THR A 65 11.84 11.25 -4.03
N GLY A 66 11.92 12.19 -4.98
CA GLY A 66 13.15 12.59 -5.67
C GLY A 66 13.70 11.54 -6.65
N HIS A 67 12.91 10.52 -7.01
CA HIS A 67 13.34 9.43 -7.88
C HIS A 67 12.20 8.99 -8.81
N GLU A 68 12.56 8.44 -9.98
CA GLU A 68 11.59 7.81 -10.86
C GLU A 68 10.88 6.64 -10.18
N VAL A 69 9.60 6.46 -10.50
CA VAL A 69 8.83 5.31 -10.01
C VAL A 69 9.29 4.01 -10.68
N ILE A 70 9.18 2.91 -9.96
CA ILE A 70 9.39 1.56 -10.48
C ILE A 70 8.10 1.07 -11.15
N ASP A 71 8.09 1.03 -12.46
CA ASP A 71 6.92 0.77 -13.30
C ASP A 71 6.95 -0.57 -14.05
N SER A 72 8.00 -1.36 -13.85
CA SER A 72 8.12 -2.69 -14.46
C SER A 72 8.62 -3.73 -13.45
N ILE A 73 8.27 -5.00 -13.69
CA ILE A 73 8.69 -6.13 -12.87
C ILE A 73 10.21 -6.25 -12.87
N VAL A 74 10.84 -6.06 -14.03
CA VAL A 74 12.30 -6.14 -14.18
C VAL A 74 13.01 -5.10 -13.32
N LYS A 75 12.49 -3.86 -13.26
CA LYS A 75 13.03 -2.82 -12.37
C LYS A 75 12.75 -3.11 -10.88
N ALA A 76 11.72 -3.91 -10.56
CA ALA A 76 11.38 -4.28 -9.18
C ALA A 76 12.23 -5.45 -8.63
N GLU A 77 12.76 -6.33 -9.48
CA GLU A 77 13.53 -7.52 -9.07
C GLU A 77 14.75 -7.21 -8.16
N PRO A 78 15.54 -6.14 -8.40
CA PRO A 78 16.70 -5.82 -7.56
C PRO A 78 16.37 -5.56 -6.09
N PHE A 79 15.13 -5.19 -5.76
CA PHE A 79 14.69 -4.91 -4.39
C PHE A 79 14.54 -6.16 -3.50
N GLY A 80 14.71 -7.35 -4.06
CA GLY A 80 14.88 -8.58 -3.30
C GLY A 80 16.32 -8.79 -2.83
N PRO A 81 17.23 -9.14 -3.75
CA PRO A 81 18.59 -9.55 -3.37
C PRO A 81 19.59 -8.40 -3.22
N LYS A 82 19.46 -7.32 -4.00
CA LYS A 82 20.50 -6.27 -4.09
C LYS A 82 20.21 -5.06 -3.22
N THR A 83 18.96 -4.64 -3.15
CA THR A 83 18.56 -3.43 -2.43
C THR A 83 17.31 -3.74 -1.60
N PRO A 84 17.41 -4.57 -0.56
CA PRO A 84 16.26 -5.02 0.20
C PRO A 84 15.54 -3.83 0.88
N LEU A 85 14.21 -3.91 0.90
CA LEU A 85 13.37 -2.98 1.63
C LEU A 85 13.25 -3.39 3.11
N ASP A 86 13.21 -2.43 4.01
CA ASP A 86 12.90 -2.68 5.43
C ASP A 86 11.40 -2.93 5.66
N CYS A 87 10.56 -2.32 4.82
CA CYS A 87 9.11 -2.51 4.80
C CYS A 87 8.60 -2.22 3.39
N MET A 88 7.55 -2.92 2.97
CA MET A 88 6.81 -2.60 1.75
C MET A 88 5.39 -2.19 2.11
N VAL A 89 4.99 -0.99 1.75
CA VAL A 89 3.61 -0.49 1.86
C VAL A 89 2.91 -0.66 0.53
N ILE A 90 1.67 -1.17 0.50
CA ILE A 90 0.80 -1.13 -0.67
C ILE A 90 -0.46 -0.36 -0.30
N ALA A 91 -0.54 0.88 -0.73
CA ALA A 91 -1.66 1.78 -0.49
C ALA A 91 -1.83 2.78 -1.66
N PRO A 92 -3.05 2.99 -2.14
CA PRO A 92 -4.24 2.22 -1.84
C PRO A 92 -4.14 0.79 -2.42
N LEU A 93 -4.66 -0.20 -1.71
CA LEU A 93 -4.73 -1.59 -2.18
C LEU A 93 -6.11 -1.88 -2.73
N THR A 94 -6.22 -1.98 -4.06
CA THR A 94 -7.46 -2.34 -4.76
C THR A 94 -7.82 -3.81 -4.56
N GLY A 95 -9.11 -4.17 -4.70
CA GLY A 95 -9.58 -5.56 -4.65
C GLY A 95 -8.85 -6.49 -5.61
N LYS A 96 -8.53 -6.02 -6.82
CA LYS A 96 -7.74 -6.77 -7.80
C LYS A 96 -6.33 -7.09 -7.26
N SER A 97 -5.62 -6.11 -6.71
CA SER A 97 -4.26 -6.31 -6.19
C SER A 97 -4.27 -7.11 -4.89
N LEU A 98 -5.28 -6.90 -4.03
CA LEU A 98 -5.53 -7.68 -2.82
C LEU A 98 -5.70 -9.17 -3.15
N SER A 99 -6.60 -9.50 -4.09
CA SER A 99 -6.85 -10.88 -4.54
C SER A 99 -5.58 -11.52 -5.10
N LYS A 100 -4.85 -10.82 -5.95
CA LYS A 100 -3.59 -11.30 -6.51
C LYS A 100 -2.55 -11.57 -5.43
N PHE A 101 -2.34 -10.65 -4.50
CA PHE A 101 -1.37 -10.80 -3.42
C PHE A 101 -1.72 -11.99 -2.52
N ALA A 102 -2.99 -12.12 -2.11
CA ALA A 102 -3.47 -13.24 -1.28
C ALA A 102 -3.34 -14.62 -1.94
N ASN A 103 -3.23 -14.66 -3.28
CA ASN A 103 -3.08 -15.88 -4.05
C ASN A 103 -1.67 -15.99 -4.70
N ALA A 104 -0.69 -15.30 -4.16
CA ALA A 104 0.72 -15.33 -4.55
C ALA A 104 1.00 -14.95 -6.02
N MET A 105 0.11 -14.17 -6.65
CA MET A 105 0.33 -13.64 -7.98
C MET A 105 1.17 -12.36 -7.91
N THR A 106 2.25 -12.29 -8.70
CA THR A 106 3.24 -11.22 -8.65
C THR A 106 3.47 -10.58 -10.02
N ASP A 107 2.40 -10.24 -10.70
CA ASP A 107 2.38 -9.72 -12.07
C ASP A 107 2.42 -8.18 -12.15
N SER A 108 2.85 -7.52 -11.09
CA SER A 108 3.04 -6.07 -11.06
C SER A 108 4.21 -5.66 -10.17
N PRO A 109 4.81 -4.48 -10.40
CA PRO A 109 5.94 -4.02 -9.60
C PRO A 109 5.68 -3.97 -8.08
N PRO A 110 4.54 -3.43 -7.57
CA PRO A 110 4.24 -3.48 -6.15
C PRO A 110 4.16 -4.89 -5.57
N LEU A 111 3.53 -5.83 -6.29
CA LEU A 111 3.38 -7.22 -5.83
C LEU A 111 4.71 -7.99 -5.89
N MET A 112 5.56 -7.70 -6.87
CA MET A 112 6.91 -8.26 -6.94
C MET A 112 7.76 -7.76 -5.77
N ALA A 113 7.74 -6.47 -5.47
CA ALA A 113 8.45 -5.90 -4.32
C ALA A 113 7.93 -6.47 -2.99
N ALA A 114 6.62 -6.63 -2.84
CA ALA A 114 6.03 -7.22 -1.63
C ALA A 114 6.46 -8.68 -1.44
N LYS A 115 6.43 -9.51 -2.50
CA LYS A 115 6.95 -10.88 -2.48
C LYS A 115 8.41 -10.93 -2.04
N ALA A 116 9.24 -10.07 -2.61
CA ALA A 116 10.66 -9.99 -2.29
C ALA A 116 10.89 -9.59 -0.82
N THR A 117 10.09 -8.64 -0.31
CA THR A 117 10.12 -8.18 1.07
C THR A 117 9.75 -9.30 2.05
N LEU A 118 8.66 -10.04 1.78
CA LEU A 118 8.26 -11.21 2.60
C LEU A 118 9.30 -12.32 2.57
N ARG A 119 9.92 -12.60 1.41
CA ARG A 119 11.00 -13.58 1.31
C ARG A 119 12.19 -13.24 2.22
N ASN A 120 12.45 -11.95 2.39
CA ASN A 120 13.47 -11.44 3.30
C ASN A 120 13.01 -11.36 4.76
N ARG A 121 11.82 -11.90 5.10
CA ARG A 121 11.20 -11.85 6.43
C ARG A 121 11.00 -10.41 6.93
N ARG A 122 10.71 -9.49 6.01
CA ARG A 122 10.41 -8.09 6.31
C ARG A 122 8.91 -7.84 6.16
N PRO A 123 8.38 -6.84 6.87
CA PRO A 123 6.95 -6.55 6.89
C PRO A 123 6.42 -6.00 5.57
N VAL A 124 5.18 -6.37 5.26
CA VAL A 124 4.36 -5.75 4.23
C VAL A 124 3.14 -5.12 4.91
N VAL A 125 2.91 -3.84 4.66
CA VAL A 125 1.79 -3.06 5.21
C VAL A 125 0.77 -2.82 4.10
N LEU A 126 -0.49 -3.10 4.38
CA LEU A 126 -1.59 -3.04 3.42
C LEU A 126 -2.61 -1.95 3.79
N GLY A 127 -2.85 -1.02 2.88
CA GLY A 127 -3.90 0.00 3.00
C GLY A 127 -5.08 -0.31 2.08
N ILE A 128 -6.09 -1.00 2.59
CA ILE A 128 -7.27 -1.42 1.82
C ILE A 128 -8.02 -0.21 1.27
N SER A 129 -8.45 -0.29 0.01
CA SER A 129 -9.40 0.64 -0.61
C SER A 129 -10.15 -0.10 -1.72
N THR A 130 -11.26 -0.76 -1.35
CA THR A 130 -12.05 -1.53 -2.30
C THR A 130 -13.51 -1.70 -1.88
N ASN A 131 -14.42 -1.68 -2.87
CA ASN A 131 -15.86 -1.79 -2.66
C ASN A 131 -16.33 -3.24 -2.40
N ASP A 132 -15.49 -4.23 -2.67
CA ASP A 132 -15.83 -5.66 -2.55
C ASP A 132 -15.11 -6.37 -1.40
N ALA A 133 -14.59 -5.61 -0.46
CA ALA A 133 -13.82 -6.11 0.69
C ALA A 133 -14.61 -7.10 1.56
N LEU A 134 -15.87 -6.83 1.83
CA LEU A 134 -16.80 -7.71 2.55
C LEU A 134 -17.61 -8.63 1.62
N GLY A 135 -17.32 -8.60 0.32
CA GLY A 135 -17.84 -9.54 -0.69
C GLY A 135 -16.83 -10.65 -0.99
N LEU A 136 -16.55 -10.87 -2.29
CA LEU A 136 -15.63 -11.93 -2.72
C LEU A 136 -14.21 -11.79 -2.20
N ASN A 137 -13.78 -10.58 -1.88
CA ASN A 137 -12.44 -10.33 -1.32
C ASN A 137 -12.33 -10.57 0.19
N ALA A 138 -13.43 -10.85 0.91
CA ALA A 138 -13.39 -11.12 2.35
C ALA A 138 -12.47 -12.30 2.70
N VAL A 139 -12.50 -13.37 1.91
CA VAL A 139 -11.62 -14.52 2.09
C VAL A 139 -10.15 -14.19 1.86
N ASN A 140 -9.86 -13.27 0.95
CA ASN A 140 -8.50 -12.82 0.66
C ASN A 140 -7.96 -11.94 1.80
N ILE A 141 -8.79 -11.08 2.37
CA ILE A 141 -8.45 -10.32 3.58
C ILE A 141 -8.16 -11.28 4.74
N ALA A 142 -9.03 -12.27 4.98
CA ALA A 142 -8.83 -13.26 6.03
C ALA A 142 -7.50 -14.02 5.88
N LYS A 143 -7.15 -14.44 4.65
CA LYS A 143 -5.86 -15.08 4.36
C LYS A 143 -4.67 -14.18 4.74
N LEU A 144 -4.76 -12.89 4.45
CA LEU A 144 -3.68 -11.94 4.69
C LEU A 144 -3.60 -11.51 6.15
N LEU A 145 -4.73 -11.46 6.88
CA LEU A 145 -4.77 -11.16 8.31
C LEU A 145 -4.00 -12.19 9.15
N VAL A 146 -3.96 -13.46 8.72
CA VAL A 146 -3.25 -14.53 9.41
C VAL A 146 -1.85 -14.81 8.83
N ALA A 147 -1.46 -14.10 7.77
CA ALA A 147 -0.17 -14.27 7.12
C ALA A 147 0.95 -13.65 7.95
N LYS A 148 2.09 -14.36 8.05
CA LYS A 148 3.28 -13.83 8.75
C LYS A 148 3.84 -12.60 8.03
N HIS A 149 4.21 -11.58 8.81
CA HIS A 149 4.80 -10.33 8.34
C HIS A 149 3.91 -9.49 7.43
N VAL A 150 2.59 -9.74 7.45
CA VAL A 150 1.59 -8.90 6.79
C VAL A 150 0.82 -8.13 7.85
N TYR A 151 0.73 -6.82 7.68
CA TYR A 151 0.08 -5.89 8.62
C TYR A 151 -0.88 -5.00 7.85
N PHE A 152 -1.90 -4.51 8.52
CA PHE A 152 -2.89 -3.65 7.90
C PHE A 152 -2.88 -2.26 8.52
N ILE A 153 -2.99 -1.23 7.69
CA ILE A 153 -3.40 0.08 8.18
C ILE A 153 -4.82 -0.06 8.72
N PRO A 154 -5.14 0.41 9.93
CA PRO A 154 -6.47 0.35 10.48
C PRO A 154 -7.55 0.74 9.48
N PHE A 155 -8.62 -0.02 9.38
CA PHE A 155 -9.63 0.13 8.33
C PHE A 155 -11.06 -0.05 8.86
N GLY A 156 -12.02 0.45 8.10
CA GLY A 156 -13.45 0.34 8.39
C GLY A 156 -14.30 0.57 7.16
N GLN A 157 -15.61 0.48 7.32
CA GLN A 157 -16.55 0.85 6.26
C GLN A 157 -16.54 2.38 6.08
N ASP A 158 -16.47 2.85 4.84
CA ASP A 158 -16.53 4.29 4.50
C ASP A 158 -17.96 4.79 4.29
N ASP A 159 -18.86 3.93 3.83
CA ASP A 159 -20.27 4.24 3.62
C ASP A 159 -21.10 2.93 3.73
N PRO A 160 -21.45 2.49 4.95
CA PRO A 160 -22.08 1.19 5.16
C PRO A 160 -23.49 1.10 4.56
N PHE A 161 -24.15 2.23 4.34
CA PHE A 161 -25.52 2.27 3.81
C PHE A 161 -25.56 2.24 2.28
N LYS A 162 -24.64 2.96 1.60
CA LYS A 162 -24.59 3.00 0.13
C LYS A 162 -23.63 1.97 -0.46
N LYS A 163 -22.60 1.58 0.32
CA LYS A 163 -21.55 0.64 -0.10
C LYS A 163 -21.27 -0.39 1.00
N PRO A 164 -22.24 -1.26 1.31
CA PRO A 164 -22.18 -2.14 2.48
C PRO A 164 -21.00 -3.12 2.50
N THR A 165 -20.38 -3.38 1.36
CA THR A 165 -19.20 -4.27 1.25
C THR A 165 -17.87 -3.53 1.13
N SER A 166 -17.88 -2.20 1.15
CA SER A 166 -16.67 -1.39 1.00
C SER A 166 -15.90 -1.27 2.31
N LEU A 167 -14.57 -1.44 2.22
CA LEU A 167 -13.64 -1.11 3.31
C LEU A 167 -12.54 -0.18 2.78
N VAL A 168 -12.23 0.82 3.60
CA VAL A 168 -11.16 1.78 3.33
C VAL A 168 -10.27 1.94 4.56
N ALA A 169 -8.96 1.93 4.36
CA ALA A 169 -7.99 2.17 5.41
C ALA A 169 -7.98 3.64 5.84
N ARG A 170 -7.67 3.88 7.11
CA ARG A 170 -7.38 5.20 7.66
C ARG A 170 -5.95 5.57 7.29
N MET A 171 -5.76 6.18 6.10
CA MET A 171 -4.45 6.39 5.50
C MET A 171 -3.51 7.25 6.36
N GLU A 172 -4.04 8.15 7.18
CA GLU A 172 -3.29 8.95 8.15
C GLU A 172 -2.57 8.12 9.23
N ALA A 173 -3.01 6.88 9.48
CA ALA A 173 -2.37 5.94 10.40
C ALA A 173 -1.22 5.14 9.74
N MET A 174 -0.89 5.42 8.48
CA MET A 174 0.10 4.65 7.71
C MET A 174 1.49 4.67 8.34
N CYS A 175 1.99 5.84 8.71
CA CYS A 175 3.33 5.96 9.28
C CYS A 175 3.44 5.19 10.60
N ASP A 176 2.45 5.30 11.48
CA ASP A 176 2.41 4.55 12.75
C ASP A 176 2.36 3.05 12.47
N THR A 177 1.53 2.61 11.51
CA THR A 177 1.46 1.20 11.12
C THR A 177 2.81 0.67 10.62
N VAL A 178 3.54 1.45 9.83
CA VAL A 178 4.89 1.07 9.35
C VAL A 178 5.86 0.91 10.52
N VAL A 179 5.84 1.84 11.48
CA VAL A 179 6.69 1.77 12.69
C VAL A 179 6.38 0.52 13.50
N PHE A 180 5.10 0.21 13.76
CA PHE A 180 4.69 -1.01 14.47
C PHE A 180 5.08 -2.27 13.69
N ALA A 181 4.82 -2.30 12.38
CA ALA A 181 5.11 -3.45 11.52
C ALA A 181 6.61 -3.80 11.48
N ILE A 182 7.49 -2.80 11.46
CA ILE A 182 8.95 -3.01 11.52
C ILE A 182 9.36 -3.68 12.84
N ASN A 183 8.63 -3.42 13.93
CA ASN A 183 8.83 -4.06 15.24
C ASN A 183 8.10 -5.41 15.37
N GLY A 184 7.40 -5.87 14.33
CA GLY A 184 6.67 -7.14 14.33
C GLY A 184 5.27 -7.07 14.93
N GLU A 185 4.70 -5.88 15.07
CA GLU A 185 3.42 -5.65 15.75
C GLU A 185 2.38 -5.06 14.79
N GLN A 186 1.10 -5.42 15.01
CA GLN A 186 -0.05 -4.81 14.35
C GLN A 186 -0.52 -3.58 15.14
N LEU A 187 -0.59 -2.42 14.51
CA LEU A 187 -1.18 -1.22 15.11
C LEU A 187 -2.65 -1.48 15.49
N GLN A 188 -3.00 -1.16 16.73
CA GLN A 188 -4.36 -1.31 17.26
C GLN A 188 -5.00 0.06 17.59
N PRO A 189 -6.35 0.17 17.54
CA PRO A 189 -7.29 -0.84 17.09
C PRO A 189 -7.23 -1.06 15.56
N LEU A 190 -7.33 -2.31 15.11
CA LEU A 190 -7.29 -2.64 13.69
C LEU A 190 -8.59 -2.22 12.97
N LEU A 191 -9.74 -2.49 13.60
CA LEU A 191 -11.04 -2.09 13.07
C LEU A 191 -11.45 -0.74 13.67
N VAL A 192 -11.74 0.21 12.82
CA VAL A 192 -12.05 1.59 13.20
C VAL A 192 -13.29 2.08 12.49
N GLU A 193 -14.00 3.03 13.08
CA GLU A 193 -15.05 3.76 12.38
C GLU A 193 -14.41 4.63 11.28
N LYS A 194 -14.96 4.55 10.08
CA LYS A 194 -14.48 5.29 8.92
C LYS A 194 -15.61 6.08 8.26
N PHE A 195 -16.81 6.10 8.86
CA PHE A 195 -17.96 6.83 8.32
C PHE A 195 -17.59 8.29 8.11
N ARG A 196 -18.03 8.80 6.99
CA ARG A 196 -18.07 10.23 6.75
C ARG A 196 -19.50 10.69 7.02
N ASP A 197 -19.63 11.66 7.88
CA ASP A 197 -20.90 12.37 8.12
C ASP A 197 -21.43 13.02 6.82
#